data_aaf36c4f8395b53e5e6476ee1a2d4e03
#
_entry.id   aaf36c4f8395b53e5e6476ee1a2d4e03
#
_cell.length_a   1.000
_cell.length_b   1.000
_cell.length_c   1.000
_cell.angle_alpha   90.00
_cell.angle_beta   90.00
_cell.angle_gamma   90.00
#
_symmetry.space_group_name_H-M   'P 1'
#
loop_
_entity.id
_entity.type
_entity.pdbx_description
1 polymer ?
#
loop_
_entity_poly.entity_id
_entity_poly.type
_entity_poly.pdbx_seq_one_letter_code
_entity_poly.pdbx_strand_id
1 'polypeptide(L)'
;MLELAICDDDIILCNWLEQKLLHYGKANDCQISIEIYYSAEQLLNRLEEESYDMLFLDICLEHENGIDIGTEIRKKNYGKELRITYISTYQEYAMKLFRIHPLDFLVKPIREEELFRVIGELRELLKERKKIFEYTDTKGIHKISYDKILYFYSLGKRVHIVTSEKEYEYRGKLKDVADVTEEYFLLIHKSYLINMEHVEHYEYDNVVMKDKTRLSISKANRKKVRERLLQTEKKRL
;
A
#
# COMPACT_ATOMS: atom_id res chain seq x y z
N MET A 1 -0.75 8.43 -2.54
CA MET A 1 -2.12 8.98 -2.48
C MET A 1 -3.01 7.85 -1.99
N LEU A 2 -4.01 8.14 -1.15
CA LEU A 2 -5.06 7.18 -0.76
C LEU A 2 -6.30 7.51 -1.58
N GLU A 3 -6.90 6.50 -2.20
CA GLU A 3 -8.15 6.60 -2.95
C GLU A 3 -9.27 6.02 -2.09
N LEU A 4 -10.19 6.88 -1.62
CA LEU A 4 -11.25 6.50 -0.69
C LEU A 4 -12.61 6.68 -1.35
N ALA A 5 -13.55 5.79 -1.06
CA ALA A 5 -14.96 5.94 -1.40
C ALA A 5 -15.82 6.02 -0.13
N ILE A 6 -16.87 6.81 -0.18
CA ILE A 6 -17.91 6.90 0.85
C ILE A 6 -19.24 6.56 0.18
N CYS A 7 -20.01 5.66 0.74
CA CYS A 7 -21.36 5.36 0.29
C CYS A 7 -22.33 5.42 1.48
N ASP A 8 -23.11 6.49 1.52
CA ASP A 8 -24.09 6.79 2.57
C ASP A 8 -25.12 7.79 1.99
N ASP A 9 -26.39 7.63 2.26
CA ASP A 9 -27.46 8.54 1.80
C ASP A 9 -27.59 9.80 2.68
N ASP A 10 -26.93 9.82 3.85
CA ASP A 10 -26.82 11.01 4.69
C ASP A 10 -25.75 11.98 4.16
N ILE A 11 -26.17 12.97 3.39
CA ILE A 11 -25.33 14.02 2.82
C ILE A 11 -24.50 14.77 3.89
N ILE A 12 -25.10 14.99 5.09
CA ILE A 12 -24.42 15.72 6.17
C ILE A 12 -23.25 14.90 6.70
N LEU A 13 -23.47 13.61 6.89
CA LEU A 13 -22.41 12.70 7.33
C LEU A 13 -21.32 12.53 6.26
N CYS A 14 -21.69 12.39 4.99
CA CYS A 14 -20.73 12.34 3.88
C CYS A 14 -19.80 13.54 3.86
N ASN A 15 -20.36 14.75 3.93
CA ASN A 15 -19.59 16.00 3.96
C ASN A 15 -18.69 16.08 5.20
N TRP A 16 -19.17 15.63 6.36
CA TRP A 16 -18.39 15.62 7.58
C TRP A 16 -17.20 14.64 7.46
N LEU A 17 -17.43 13.41 6.96
CA LEU A 17 -16.39 12.42 6.71
C LEU A 17 -15.33 12.96 5.76
N GLU A 18 -15.74 13.52 4.63
CA GLU A 18 -14.83 14.11 3.65
C GLU A 18 -13.92 15.16 4.28
N GLN A 19 -14.51 16.15 4.98
CA GLN A 19 -13.76 17.21 5.63
C GLN A 19 -12.75 16.67 6.64
N LYS A 20 -13.13 15.68 7.46
CA LYS A 20 -12.25 15.09 8.48
C LYS A 20 -11.14 14.28 7.85
N LEU A 21 -11.42 13.50 6.82
CA LEU A 21 -10.43 12.72 6.09
C LEU A 21 -9.41 13.61 5.37
N LEU A 22 -9.86 14.69 4.71
CA LEU A 22 -8.97 15.68 4.10
C LEU A 22 -8.11 16.41 5.14
N HIS A 23 -8.69 16.72 6.32
CA HIS A 23 -7.94 17.29 7.43
C HIS A 23 -6.84 16.34 7.93
N TYR A 24 -7.19 15.05 8.12
CA TYR A 24 -6.22 14.02 8.47
C TYR A 24 -5.08 13.93 7.46
N GLY A 25 -5.40 13.96 6.16
CA GLY A 25 -4.40 13.93 5.09
C GLY A 25 -3.39 15.06 5.19
N LYS A 26 -3.88 16.29 5.39
CA LYS A 26 -3.03 17.49 5.57
C LYS A 26 -2.14 17.40 6.81
N ALA A 27 -2.70 16.95 7.94
CA ALA A 27 -1.96 16.83 9.20
C ALA A 27 -0.88 15.74 9.19
N ASN A 28 -1.01 14.72 8.31
CA ASN A 28 -0.13 13.55 8.26
C ASN A 28 0.70 13.45 6.97
N ASP A 29 0.80 14.52 6.18
CA ASP A 29 1.50 14.58 4.88
C ASP A 29 1.09 13.40 3.96
N CYS A 30 -0.21 13.19 3.86
CA CYS A 30 -0.82 12.12 3.08
C CYS A 30 -1.85 12.70 2.12
N GLN A 31 -1.63 12.56 0.82
CA GLN A 31 -2.63 12.94 -0.16
C GLN A 31 -3.80 11.94 -0.09
N ILE A 32 -5.02 12.47 -0.03
CA ILE A 32 -6.27 11.70 0.00
C ILE A 32 -7.17 12.23 -1.10
N SER A 33 -7.68 11.33 -1.93
CA SER A 33 -8.76 11.54 -2.90
C SER A 33 -10.00 10.84 -2.38
N ILE A 34 -11.18 11.46 -2.51
CA ILE A 34 -12.44 10.93 -1.98
C ILE A 34 -13.52 11.06 -3.04
N GLU A 35 -14.22 9.96 -3.29
CA GLU A 35 -15.46 9.97 -4.07
C GLU A 35 -16.64 9.59 -3.19
N ILE A 36 -17.77 10.29 -3.35
CA ILE A 36 -18.97 10.13 -2.55
C ILE A 36 -20.10 9.60 -3.42
N TYR A 37 -20.78 8.56 -2.93
CA TYR A 37 -21.91 7.92 -3.55
C TYR A 37 -23.09 7.93 -2.58
N TYR A 38 -24.26 8.26 -3.06
CA TYR A 38 -25.48 8.35 -2.26
C TYR A 38 -26.41 7.14 -2.47
N SER A 39 -25.99 6.18 -3.30
CA SER A 39 -26.68 4.91 -3.51
C SER A 39 -25.70 3.79 -3.87
N ALA A 40 -26.11 2.56 -3.62
CA ALA A 40 -25.31 1.39 -3.99
C ALA A 40 -25.18 1.22 -5.51
N GLU A 41 -26.20 1.59 -6.28
CA GLU A 41 -26.14 1.54 -7.75
C GLU A 41 -25.01 2.41 -8.29
N GLN A 42 -24.88 3.66 -7.82
CA GLN A 42 -23.80 4.56 -8.21
C GLN A 42 -22.43 3.98 -7.85
N LEU A 43 -22.27 3.47 -6.63
CA LEU A 43 -21.04 2.85 -6.18
C LEU A 43 -20.65 1.65 -7.03
N LEU A 44 -21.57 0.69 -7.23
CA LEU A 44 -21.29 -0.55 -7.94
C LEU A 44 -20.91 -0.31 -9.41
N ASN A 45 -21.60 0.63 -10.09
CA ASN A 45 -21.25 1.02 -11.46
C ASN A 45 -19.85 1.61 -11.53
N ARG A 46 -19.44 2.40 -10.53
CA ARG A 46 -18.13 3.03 -10.52
C ARG A 46 -16.99 2.05 -10.18
N LEU A 47 -17.25 1.05 -9.35
CA LEU A 47 -16.29 -0.01 -9.02
C LEU A 47 -15.92 -0.91 -10.22
N GLU A 48 -16.66 -0.84 -11.33
CA GLU A 48 -16.29 -1.52 -12.58
C GLU A 48 -15.14 -0.80 -13.32
N GLU A 49 -14.99 0.51 -13.11
CA GLU A 49 -14.04 1.36 -13.82
C GLU A 49 -12.89 1.84 -12.91
N GLU A 50 -13.16 2.03 -11.61
CA GLU A 50 -12.24 2.64 -10.68
C GLU A 50 -11.90 1.68 -9.51
N SER A 51 -10.76 1.92 -8.89
CA SER A 51 -10.31 1.16 -7.74
C SER A 51 -10.06 2.08 -6.54
N TYR A 52 -10.46 1.64 -5.35
CA TYR A 52 -10.27 2.36 -4.10
C TYR A 52 -9.46 1.51 -3.12
N ASP A 53 -8.68 2.17 -2.27
CA ASP A 53 -7.99 1.52 -1.16
C ASP A 53 -8.98 1.13 -0.04
N MET A 54 -10.01 1.96 0.15
CA MET A 54 -11.03 1.78 1.19
C MET A 54 -12.38 2.35 0.80
N LEU A 55 -13.42 1.66 1.23
CA LEU A 55 -14.81 2.06 1.16
C LEU A 55 -15.38 2.21 2.58
N PHE A 56 -15.92 3.37 2.89
CA PHE A 56 -16.85 3.59 3.99
C PHE A 56 -18.25 3.31 3.49
N LEU A 57 -18.95 2.34 4.09
CA LEU A 57 -20.24 1.86 3.60
C LEU A 57 -21.28 1.88 4.71
N ASP A 58 -22.32 2.68 4.53
CA ASP A 58 -23.48 2.60 5.43
C ASP A 58 -24.21 1.27 5.28
N ILE A 59 -24.63 0.71 6.41
CA ILE A 59 -25.43 -0.54 6.41
C ILE A 59 -26.89 -0.27 6.06
N CYS A 60 -27.42 0.89 6.47
CA CYS A 60 -28.83 1.23 6.39
C CYS A 60 -29.10 2.23 5.29
N LEU A 61 -28.72 1.95 4.04
CA LEU A 61 -29.08 2.77 2.90
C LEU A 61 -30.60 2.72 2.65
N GLU A 62 -31.16 3.78 2.09
CA GLU A 62 -32.62 3.97 1.97
C GLU A 62 -33.37 2.80 1.34
N HIS A 63 -32.76 2.11 0.37
CA HIS A 63 -33.40 1.02 -0.37
C HIS A 63 -32.62 -0.30 -0.36
N GLU A 64 -31.42 -0.33 0.24
CA GLU A 64 -30.50 -1.46 0.16
C GLU A 64 -29.75 -1.68 1.47
N ASN A 65 -29.31 -2.92 1.68
CA ASN A 65 -28.54 -3.29 2.86
C ASN A 65 -27.04 -3.31 2.52
N GLY A 66 -26.24 -2.46 3.17
CA GLY A 66 -24.80 -2.38 2.96
C GLY A 66 -24.05 -3.71 3.16
N ILE A 67 -24.58 -4.64 3.97
CA ILE A 67 -24.01 -5.99 4.14
C ILE A 67 -24.14 -6.80 2.85
N ASP A 68 -25.28 -6.70 2.18
CA ASP A 68 -25.53 -7.41 0.92
C ASP A 68 -24.66 -6.81 -0.20
N ILE A 69 -24.55 -5.48 -0.23
CA ILE A 69 -23.65 -4.76 -1.16
C ILE A 69 -22.21 -5.20 -0.97
N GLY A 70 -21.69 -5.21 0.27
CA GLY A 70 -20.34 -5.67 0.56
C GLY A 70 -20.12 -7.13 0.19
N THR A 71 -21.12 -7.98 0.35
CA THR A 71 -21.09 -9.38 -0.08
C THR A 71 -21.00 -9.48 -1.61
N GLU A 72 -21.75 -8.65 -2.34
CA GLU A 72 -21.69 -8.58 -3.80
C GLU A 72 -20.31 -8.11 -4.28
N ILE A 73 -19.77 -7.04 -3.68
CA ILE A 73 -18.43 -6.55 -3.95
C ILE A 73 -17.39 -7.65 -3.81
N ARG A 74 -17.47 -8.46 -2.75
CA ARG A 74 -16.57 -9.61 -2.54
C ARG A 74 -16.75 -10.70 -3.59
N LYS A 75 -17.98 -11.03 -3.97
CA LYS A 75 -18.30 -12.07 -4.98
C LYS A 75 -17.83 -11.69 -6.38
N LYS A 76 -18.07 -10.44 -6.79
CA LYS A 76 -17.68 -9.92 -8.11
C LYS A 76 -16.18 -9.60 -8.18
N ASN A 77 -15.48 -9.70 -7.04
CA ASN A 77 -14.05 -9.47 -6.96
C ASN A 77 -13.64 -8.07 -7.44
N TYR A 78 -14.50 -7.06 -7.22
CA TYR A 78 -14.20 -5.66 -7.41
C TYR A 78 -13.02 -5.26 -6.49
N GLY A 79 -11.81 -5.45 -7.02
CA GLY A 79 -10.57 -5.30 -6.26
C GLY A 79 -10.48 -6.24 -5.04
N LYS A 80 -9.72 -7.34 -5.15
CA LYS A 80 -9.37 -8.23 -3.99
C LYS A 80 -8.84 -7.44 -2.79
N GLU A 81 -8.54 -6.19 -3.00
CA GLU A 81 -7.77 -5.32 -2.14
C GLU A 81 -8.60 -4.22 -1.50
N LEU A 82 -9.83 -3.96 -1.97
CA LEU A 82 -10.71 -2.95 -1.41
C LEU A 82 -11.03 -3.29 0.06
N ARG A 83 -10.62 -2.42 0.98
CA ARG A 83 -10.97 -2.52 2.40
C ARG A 83 -12.33 -1.88 2.61
N ILE A 84 -13.21 -2.54 3.38
CA ILE A 84 -14.53 -2.02 3.69
C ILE A 84 -14.59 -1.74 5.18
N THR A 85 -14.92 -0.50 5.55
CA THR A 85 -15.33 -0.10 6.89
C THR A 85 -16.80 0.19 6.86
N TYR A 86 -17.58 -0.53 7.65
CA TYR A 86 -19.01 -0.33 7.73
C TYR A 86 -19.35 0.76 8.74
N ILE A 87 -20.43 1.49 8.44
CA ILE A 87 -20.99 2.54 9.30
C ILE A 87 -22.43 2.14 9.63
N SER A 88 -22.86 2.30 10.87
CA SER A 88 -24.26 2.07 11.26
C SER A 88 -24.62 2.74 12.58
N THR A 89 -25.91 3.01 12.78
CA THR A 89 -26.47 3.40 14.09
C THR A 89 -26.62 2.19 15.03
N TYR A 90 -26.62 0.96 14.53
CA TYR A 90 -26.91 -0.26 15.30
C TYR A 90 -25.68 -1.13 15.48
N GLN A 91 -25.20 -1.26 16.72
CA GLN A 91 -24.02 -2.08 17.06
C GLN A 91 -24.20 -3.57 16.78
N GLU A 92 -25.42 -4.08 16.81
CA GLU A 92 -25.73 -5.49 16.58
C GLU A 92 -25.34 -6.00 15.17
N TYR A 93 -25.18 -5.11 14.20
CA TYR A 93 -24.70 -5.48 12.88
C TYR A 93 -23.23 -5.94 12.89
N ALA A 94 -22.43 -5.50 13.84
CA ALA A 94 -21.02 -5.90 13.94
C ALA A 94 -20.85 -7.45 13.97
N MET A 95 -21.77 -8.17 14.64
CA MET A 95 -21.74 -9.64 14.70
C MET A 95 -22.04 -10.29 13.33
N LYS A 96 -22.87 -9.67 12.50
CA LYS A 96 -23.21 -10.19 11.16
C LYS A 96 -22.08 -10.01 10.16
N LEU A 97 -21.20 -9.03 10.39
CA LEU A 97 -20.09 -8.68 9.52
C LEU A 97 -18.90 -9.64 9.62
N PHE A 98 -18.85 -10.50 10.63
CA PHE A 98 -17.72 -11.41 10.87
C PHE A 98 -17.36 -12.27 9.64
N ARG A 99 -18.35 -12.63 8.82
CA ARG A 99 -18.15 -13.44 7.60
C ARG A 99 -17.62 -12.67 6.40
N ILE A 100 -17.70 -11.34 6.43
CA ILE A 100 -17.34 -10.48 5.29
C ILE A 100 -15.92 -9.91 5.46
N HIS A 101 -15.31 -10.11 6.64
CA HIS A 101 -13.99 -9.61 7.01
C HIS A 101 -13.83 -8.11 6.69
N PRO A 102 -14.63 -7.22 7.33
CA PRO A 102 -14.44 -5.78 7.20
C PRO A 102 -13.08 -5.37 7.75
N LEU A 103 -12.57 -4.22 7.35
CA LEU A 103 -11.44 -3.61 8.03
C LEU A 103 -11.87 -3.18 9.44
N ASP A 104 -13.04 -2.50 9.52
CA ASP A 104 -13.57 -2.02 10.78
C ASP A 104 -15.09 -1.79 10.71
N PHE A 105 -15.66 -1.39 11.85
CA PHE A 105 -17.05 -1.03 12.03
C PHE A 105 -17.17 0.23 12.89
N LEU A 106 -17.77 1.29 12.34
CA LEU A 106 -17.97 2.57 13.02
C LEU A 106 -19.45 2.76 13.41
N VAL A 107 -19.71 3.18 14.65
CA VAL A 107 -21.05 3.45 15.15
C VAL A 107 -21.36 4.94 15.03
N LYS A 108 -22.53 5.29 14.44
CA LYS A 108 -23.03 6.68 14.40
C LYS A 108 -23.52 7.10 15.80
N PRO A 109 -23.16 8.28 16.32
CA PRO A 109 -22.33 9.31 15.71
C PRO A 109 -20.83 8.95 15.77
N ILE A 110 -20.15 9.08 14.63
CA ILE A 110 -18.75 8.72 14.50
C ILE A 110 -17.86 9.73 15.22
N ARG A 111 -16.94 9.25 16.06
CA ARG A 111 -15.93 10.10 16.70
C ARG A 111 -14.71 10.27 15.78
N GLU A 112 -14.15 11.47 15.77
CA GLU A 112 -12.99 11.80 14.93
C GLU A 112 -11.79 10.87 15.22
N GLU A 113 -11.57 10.53 16.50
CA GLU A 113 -10.48 9.63 16.90
C GLU A 113 -10.64 8.22 16.32
N GLU A 114 -11.88 7.72 16.23
CA GLU A 114 -12.17 6.41 15.64
C GLU A 114 -11.93 6.41 14.13
N LEU A 115 -12.39 7.46 13.44
CA LEU A 115 -12.15 7.65 12.02
C LEU A 115 -10.64 7.70 11.73
N PHE A 116 -9.88 8.47 12.51
CA PHE A 116 -8.44 8.62 12.33
C PHE A 116 -7.67 7.33 12.64
N ARG A 117 -8.11 6.54 13.61
CA ARG A 117 -7.56 5.22 13.89
C ARG A 117 -7.72 4.30 12.68
N VAL A 118 -8.90 4.25 12.09
CA VAL A 118 -9.19 3.40 10.91
C VAL A 118 -8.30 3.77 9.72
N ILE A 119 -8.15 5.07 9.43
CA ILE A 119 -7.25 5.51 8.35
C ILE A 119 -5.77 5.23 8.67
N GLY A 120 -5.38 5.35 9.94
CA GLY A 120 -4.05 4.96 10.40
C GLY A 120 -3.76 3.48 10.14
N GLU A 121 -4.71 2.60 10.49
CA GLU A 121 -4.62 1.17 10.24
C GLU A 121 -4.55 0.83 8.75
N LEU A 122 -5.39 1.46 7.92
CA LEU A 122 -5.31 1.33 6.46
C LEU A 122 -3.90 1.68 5.95
N ARG A 123 -3.33 2.79 6.40
CA ARG A 123 -1.99 3.23 5.98
C ARG A 123 -0.91 2.22 6.34
N GLU A 124 -0.96 1.65 7.53
CA GLU A 124 -0.01 0.61 7.94
C GLU A 124 -0.17 -0.66 7.08
N LEU A 125 -1.39 -1.10 6.82
CA LEU A 125 -1.65 -2.24 5.93
C LEU A 125 -1.15 -2.00 4.49
N LEU A 126 -1.30 -0.78 3.96
CA LEU A 126 -0.81 -0.44 2.63
C LEU A 126 0.73 -0.32 2.59
N LYS A 127 1.36 0.12 3.68
CA LYS A 127 2.83 0.09 3.81
C LYS A 127 3.35 -1.35 3.82
N GLU A 128 2.71 -2.25 4.58
CA GLU A 128 3.07 -3.67 4.58
C GLU A 128 2.97 -4.31 3.19
N ARG A 129 1.93 -3.95 2.41
CA ARG A 129 1.79 -4.39 1.02
C ARG A 129 2.92 -3.91 0.11
N LYS A 130 3.33 -2.65 0.24
CA LYS A 130 4.48 -2.09 -0.52
C LYS A 130 5.80 -2.81 -0.23
N LYS A 131 5.84 -3.63 0.80
CA LYS A 131 7.00 -4.47 1.13
C LYS A 131 7.07 -5.79 0.36
N ILE A 132 6.19 -6.03 -0.61
CA ILE A 132 6.18 -7.24 -1.45
C ILE A 132 6.58 -6.86 -2.87
N PHE A 133 7.62 -7.51 -3.38
CA PHE A 133 8.02 -7.43 -4.79
C PHE A 133 7.32 -8.54 -5.59
N GLU A 134 6.63 -8.14 -6.64
CA GLU A 134 5.96 -9.07 -7.56
C GLU A 134 6.68 -9.05 -8.91
N TYR A 135 6.91 -10.23 -9.47
CA TYR A 135 7.43 -10.39 -10.82
C TYR A 135 6.78 -11.57 -11.54
N THR A 136 6.81 -11.56 -12.85
CA THR A 136 6.25 -12.62 -13.69
C THR A 136 7.34 -13.29 -14.51
N ASP A 137 7.34 -14.61 -14.51
CA ASP A 137 8.17 -15.43 -15.39
C ASP A 137 7.29 -16.42 -16.18
N THR A 138 7.91 -17.39 -16.85
CA THR A 138 7.20 -18.43 -17.64
C THR A 138 6.36 -19.37 -16.77
N LYS A 139 6.55 -19.38 -15.46
CA LYS A 139 5.84 -20.25 -14.50
C LYS A 139 4.67 -19.53 -13.81
N GLY A 140 4.58 -18.20 -13.93
CA GLY A 140 3.50 -17.40 -13.36
C GLY A 140 3.95 -16.16 -12.60
N ILE A 141 3.08 -15.71 -11.69
CA ILE A 141 3.33 -14.54 -10.83
C ILE A 141 3.98 -15.01 -9.54
N HIS A 142 5.10 -14.39 -9.19
CA HIS A 142 5.87 -14.66 -7.97
C HIS A 142 5.87 -13.44 -7.06
N LYS A 143 5.86 -13.70 -5.74
CA LYS A 143 5.84 -12.69 -4.69
C LYS A 143 7.01 -12.93 -3.74
N ILE A 144 7.81 -11.89 -3.50
CA ILE A 144 8.93 -11.93 -2.55
C ILE A 144 8.82 -10.72 -1.63
N SER A 145 8.81 -10.92 -0.33
CA SER A 145 8.84 -9.83 0.63
C SER A 145 10.16 -9.06 0.55
N TYR A 146 10.12 -7.73 0.68
CA TYR A 146 11.30 -6.87 0.56
C TYR A 146 12.37 -7.18 1.60
N ASP A 147 11.97 -7.58 2.81
CA ASP A 147 12.89 -7.97 3.89
C ASP A 147 13.77 -9.18 3.55
N LYS A 148 13.33 -10.04 2.60
CA LYS A 148 14.13 -11.17 2.10
C LYS A 148 15.08 -10.80 0.98
N ILE A 149 14.87 -9.66 0.30
CA ILE A 149 15.67 -9.25 -0.85
C ILE A 149 16.86 -8.43 -0.39
N LEU A 150 18.07 -8.90 -0.68
CA LEU A 150 19.32 -8.20 -0.37
C LEU A 150 19.58 -7.12 -1.41
N TYR A 151 19.53 -7.46 -2.67
CA TYR A 151 19.71 -6.54 -3.78
C TYR A 151 19.18 -7.14 -5.09
N PHE A 152 19.00 -6.26 -6.06
CA PHE A 152 18.77 -6.63 -7.46
C PHE A 152 20.00 -6.27 -8.30
N TYR A 153 20.26 -7.06 -9.32
CA TYR A 153 21.22 -6.68 -10.34
C TYR A 153 20.72 -6.97 -11.75
N SER A 154 21.27 -6.26 -12.74
CA SER A 154 20.93 -6.50 -14.14
C SER A 154 22.08 -7.17 -14.89
N LEU A 155 21.75 -8.24 -15.63
CA LEU A 155 22.66 -8.90 -16.55
C LEU A 155 21.94 -9.11 -17.89
N GLY A 156 22.44 -8.46 -18.95
CA GLY A 156 21.78 -8.46 -20.24
C GLY A 156 20.37 -7.87 -20.19
N LYS A 157 19.36 -8.67 -20.57
CA LYS A 157 17.93 -8.27 -20.55
C LYS A 157 17.16 -8.84 -19.35
N ARG A 158 17.88 -9.30 -18.33
CA ARG A 158 17.31 -9.92 -17.13
C ARG A 158 17.63 -9.11 -15.90
N VAL A 159 16.70 -9.13 -14.96
CA VAL A 159 16.85 -8.67 -13.58
C VAL A 159 16.99 -9.91 -12.71
N HIS A 160 18.01 -9.90 -11.90
CA HIS A 160 18.30 -10.92 -10.89
C HIS A 160 17.91 -10.38 -9.53
N ILE A 161 17.29 -11.22 -8.71
CA ILE A 161 16.82 -10.91 -7.36
C ILE A 161 17.62 -11.80 -6.40
N VAL A 162 18.49 -11.20 -5.62
CA VAL A 162 19.30 -11.93 -4.65
C VAL A 162 18.65 -11.87 -3.29
N THR A 163 18.38 -13.02 -2.72
CA THR A 163 17.86 -13.17 -1.35
C THR A 163 18.88 -13.88 -0.47
N SER A 164 18.62 -13.95 0.84
CA SER A 164 19.47 -14.73 1.76
C SER A 164 19.47 -16.25 1.49
N GLU A 165 18.45 -16.76 0.79
CA GLU A 165 18.26 -18.18 0.56
C GLU A 165 18.68 -18.61 -0.84
N LYS A 166 18.30 -17.82 -1.86
CA LYS A 166 18.51 -18.16 -3.27
C LYS A 166 18.41 -16.94 -4.17
N GLU A 167 18.76 -17.14 -5.42
CA GLU A 167 18.64 -16.16 -6.48
C GLU A 167 17.48 -16.52 -7.42
N TYR A 168 16.78 -15.47 -7.89
CA TYR A 168 15.73 -15.58 -8.89
C TYR A 168 16.05 -14.65 -10.06
N GLU A 169 15.49 -14.92 -11.22
CA GLU A 169 15.64 -14.06 -12.38
C GLU A 169 14.36 -13.94 -13.20
N TYR A 170 14.18 -12.80 -13.82
CA TYR A 170 13.09 -12.58 -14.77
C TYR A 170 13.51 -11.59 -15.86
N ARG A 171 12.77 -11.53 -16.96
CA ARG A 171 13.01 -10.58 -18.04
C ARG A 171 12.44 -9.22 -17.67
N GLY A 172 13.30 -8.20 -17.52
CA GLY A 172 12.89 -6.86 -17.09
C GLY A 172 14.04 -5.87 -17.15
N LYS A 173 13.77 -4.64 -16.69
CA LYS A 173 14.76 -3.58 -16.57
C LYS A 173 14.90 -3.17 -15.10
N LEU A 174 16.14 -3.02 -14.63
CA LEU A 174 16.42 -2.61 -13.27
C LEU A 174 15.87 -1.22 -12.94
N LYS A 175 15.76 -0.34 -13.95
CA LYS A 175 15.18 0.98 -13.78
C LYS A 175 13.71 0.91 -13.36
N ASP A 176 12.93 0.03 -14.02
CA ASP A 176 11.50 -0.12 -13.72
C ASP A 176 11.31 -0.63 -12.27
N VAL A 177 12.21 -1.51 -11.80
CA VAL A 177 12.24 -1.94 -10.39
C VAL A 177 12.56 -0.76 -9.47
N ALA A 178 13.58 0.03 -9.81
CA ALA A 178 13.98 1.16 -8.98
C ALA A 178 12.87 2.21 -8.83
N ASP A 179 12.07 2.45 -9.89
CA ASP A 179 11.00 3.44 -9.90
C ASP A 179 9.83 3.02 -8.94
N VAL A 180 9.54 1.71 -8.83
CA VAL A 180 8.45 1.21 -7.97
C VAL A 180 8.90 0.86 -6.55
N THR A 181 10.19 0.80 -6.28
CA THR A 181 10.75 0.39 -4.98
C THR A 181 11.60 1.49 -4.31
N GLU A 182 11.54 2.75 -4.79
CA GLU A 182 12.42 3.86 -4.37
C GLU A 182 12.44 4.10 -2.85
N GLU A 183 11.35 3.77 -2.14
CA GLU A 183 11.25 3.94 -0.69
C GLU A 183 12.19 2.98 0.08
N TYR A 184 12.37 1.76 -0.43
CA TYR A 184 13.08 0.66 0.26
C TYR A 184 14.45 0.35 -0.35
N PHE A 185 14.58 0.59 -1.64
CA PHE A 185 15.78 0.24 -2.38
C PHE A 185 16.48 1.47 -2.94
N LEU A 186 17.80 1.38 -3.06
CA LEU A 186 18.65 2.47 -3.53
C LEU A 186 19.43 2.05 -4.77
N LEU A 187 19.24 2.76 -5.87
CA LEU A 187 20.02 2.55 -7.09
C LEU A 187 21.43 3.14 -6.91
N ILE A 188 22.43 2.27 -6.75
CA ILE A 188 23.84 2.66 -6.53
C ILE A 188 24.66 2.64 -7.82
N HIS A 189 24.23 1.83 -8.81
CA HIS A 189 24.88 1.68 -10.11
C HIS A 189 23.81 1.39 -11.18
N LYS A 190 24.10 1.65 -12.44
CA LYS A 190 23.18 1.25 -13.55
C LYS A 190 22.74 -0.21 -13.53
N SER A 191 23.54 -1.07 -12.86
CA SER A 191 23.33 -2.49 -12.76
C SER A 191 23.08 -2.99 -11.32
N TYR A 192 23.02 -2.13 -10.31
CA TYR A 192 22.81 -2.54 -8.92
C TYR A 192 21.81 -1.65 -8.19
N LEU A 193 20.79 -2.29 -7.61
CA LEU A 193 19.76 -1.70 -6.76
C LEU A 193 19.75 -2.46 -5.43
N ILE A 194 20.12 -1.80 -4.35
CA ILE A 194 20.33 -2.44 -3.04
C ILE A 194 19.19 -2.18 -2.07
N ASN A 195 18.89 -3.14 -1.21
CA ASN A 195 18.06 -2.94 -0.06
C ASN A 195 18.87 -2.25 1.05
N MET A 196 18.44 -1.06 1.47
CA MET A 196 19.15 -0.27 2.48
C MET A 196 19.17 -0.94 3.86
N GLU A 197 18.19 -1.80 4.16
CA GLU A 197 18.14 -2.53 5.44
C GLU A 197 19.17 -3.66 5.53
N HIS A 198 19.66 -4.13 4.39
CA HIS A 198 20.66 -5.19 4.28
C HIS A 198 22.07 -4.70 4.00
N VAL A 199 22.31 -3.41 4.09
CA VAL A 199 23.67 -2.84 4.06
C VAL A 199 24.36 -3.13 5.39
N GLU A 200 25.56 -3.73 5.34
CA GLU A 200 26.41 -3.94 6.51
C GLU A 200 27.25 -2.69 6.79
N HIS A 201 27.95 -2.21 5.79
CA HIS A 201 28.66 -0.94 5.85
C HIS A 201 28.86 -0.31 4.48
N TYR A 202 29.16 0.98 4.49
CA TYR A 202 29.35 1.82 3.32
C TYR A 202 30.81 2.26 3.22
N GLU A 203 31.39 2.08 2.04
CA GLU A 203 32.72 2.57 1.67
C GLU A 203 32.58 3.71 0.65
N TYR A 204 33.66 4.43 0.36
CA TYR A 204 33.61 5.58 -0.54
C TYR A 204 33.06 5.25 -1.94
N ASP A 205 33.40 4.09 -2.48
CA ASP A 205 33.05 3.63 -3.83
C ASP A 205 32.34 2.26 -3.89
N ASN A 206 32.12 1.64 -2.72
CA ASN A 206 31.43 0.36 -2.63
C ASN A 206 30.45 0.36 -1.45
N VAL A 207 29.47 -0.55 -1.54
CA VAL A 207 28.61 -0.94 -0.43
C VAL A 207 28.88 -2.41 -0.16
N VAL A 208 29.00 -2.78 1.11
CA VAL A 208 29.08 -4.16 1.56
C VAL A 208 27.76 -4.58 2.12
N MET A 209 27.17 -5.63 1.54
CA MET A 209 25.90 -6.20 1.96
C MET A 209 26.10 -7.18 3.11
N LYS A 210 25.04 -7.52 3.85
CA LYS A 210 25.09 -8.49 4.98
C LYS A 210 25.60 -9.89 4.59
N ASP A 211 25.45 -10.27 3.32
CA ASP A 211 26.01 -11.51 2.75
C ASP A 211 27.49 -11.38 2.37
N LYS A 212 28.14 -10.27 2.72
CA LYS A 212 29.53 -9.90 2.43
C LYS A 212 29.80 -9.54 0.96
N THR A 213 28.78 -9.51 0.11
CA THR A 213 28.93 -9.06 -1.28
C THR A 213 29.31 -7.58 -1.33
N ARG A 214 30.34 -7.25 -2.11
CA ARG A 214 30.79 -5.89 -2.37
C ARG A 214 30.21 -5.42 -3.71
N LEU A 215 29.43 -4.36 -3.68
CA LEU A 215 28.78 -3.76 -4.85
C LEU A 215 29.31 -2.35 -5.11
N SER A 216 29.81 -2.10 -6.32
CA SER A 216 30.40 -0.82 -6.67
C SER A 216 29.35 0.29 -6.86
N ILE A 217 29.68 1.49 -6.39
CA ILE A 217 28.85 2.68 -6.56
C ILE A 217 29.38 3.48 -7.77
N SER A 218 28.49 3.80 -8.70
CA SER A 218 28.87 4.66 -9.83
C SER A 218 29.24 6.07 -9.34
N LYS A 219 30.22 6.72 -10.00
CA LYS A 219 30.65 8.09 -9.63
C LYS A 219 29.48 9.07 -9.51
N ALA A 220 28.49 8.96 -10.42
CA ALA A 220 27.30 9.81 -10.43
C ALA A 220 26.40 9.63 -9.21
N ASN A 221 26.35 8.42 -8.62
CA ASN A 221 25.44 8.09 -7.53
C ASN A 221 26.07 8.27 -6.13
N ARG A 222 27.38 8.48 -6.01
CA ARG A 222 28.09 8.54 -4.69
C ARG A 222 27.47 9.54 -3.73
N LYS A 223 27.14 10.74 -4.20
CA LYS A 223 26.54 11.78 -3.35
C LYS A 223 25.16 11.36 -2.86
N LYS A 224 24.28 10.93 -3.78
CA LYS A 224 22.90 10.47 -3.46
C LYS A 224 22.93 9.28 -2.47
N VAL A 225 23.82 8.32 -2.70
CA VAL A 225 23.97 7.13 -1.86
C VAL A 225 24.37 7.51 -0.44
N ARG A 226 25.39 8.36 -0.30
CA ARG A 226 25.85 8.84 1.01
C ARG A 226 24.74 9.56 1.78
N GLU A 227 24.04 10.49 1.13
CA GLU A 227 22.96 11.25 1.75
C GLU A 227 21.82 10.34 2.23
N ARG A 228 21.43 9.37 1.40
CA ARG A 228 20.32 8.47 1.70
C ARG A 228 20.65 7.49 2.83
N LEU A 229 21.83 6.91 2.83
CA LEU A 229 22.27 5.99 3.89
C LEU A 229 22.40 6.69 5.24
N LEU A 230 22.96 7.92 5.28
CA LEU A 230 23.03 8.71 6.52
C LEU A 230 21.64 9.08 7.07
N GLN A 231 20.65 9.32 6.21
CA GLN A 231 19.27 9.56 6.63
C GLN A 231 18.64 8.31 7.24
N THR A 232 18.94 7.13 6.71
CA THR A 232 18.42 5.85 7.21
C THR A 232 19.00 5.52 8.59
N GLU A 233 20.28 5.79 8.83
CA GLU A 233 20.89 5.60 10.15
C GLU A 233 20.30 6.52 11.22
N LYS A 234 20.03 7.80 10.88
CA LYS A 234 19.40 8.76 11.80
C LYS A 234 17.96 8.40 12.20
N LYS A 235 17.25 7.63 11.39
CA LYS A 235 15.90 7.16 11.72
C LYS A 235 15.88 5.91 12.60
N ARG A 236 17.03 5.25 12.78
CA ARG A 236 17.20 4.06 13.63
C ARG A 236 17.65 4.36 15.07
N LEU A 237 18.07 5.60 15.33
CA LEU A 237 18.41 6.16 16.65
C LEU A 237 17.23 6.93 17.23
#